data_7a1f3a6d2384d823f9d56a61a735f402
#
_entry.id   7a1f3a6d2384d823f9d56a61a735f402
#
_cell.length_a   1.000
_cell.length_b   1.000
_cell.length_c   1.000
_cell.angle_alpha   90.00
_cell.angle_beta   90.00
_cell.angle_gamma   90.00
#
_symmetry.space_group_name_H-M   'P 1'
#
loop_
_entity.id
_entity.type
_entity.pdbx_description
1 polymer ?
#
loop_
_entity_poly.entity_id
_entity_poly.type
_entity_poly.pdbx_seq_one_letter_code
_entity_poly.pdbx_strand_id
1 'polypeptide(L)'
;GRLKDLIERRFIRLAEFRTIVLDEADRMLDMGFINDMRFVMAGMPKERQTLFFAATISRDIDNLIYEFLHQPVRISVKTRDTASNVEQDVIRIGGKDKLEVLYDLLLKKSEFSKVLVFGRTKHGVERLSQTLTRRGFKSESIHGNKTQSSRQKALSMFKNSHIQILVATDVAARGLDIADVSH
;
A
#
# COMPACT_ATOMS: atom_id res chain seq x y z
N GLY A 1 9.42 8.49 10.45
CA GLY A 1 9.59 9.30 9.25
C GLY A 1 9.29 10.78 9.48
N ARG A 2 8.44 11.42 8.66
CA ARG A 2 8.24 12.88 8.67
C ARG A 2 7.78 13.44 10.03
N LEU A 3 6.85 12.78 10.70
CA LEU A 3 6.40 13.21 12.01
C LEU A 3 7.57 13.24 13.03
N LYS A 4 8.37 12.17 13.05
CA LYS A 4 9.54 12.09 13.94
C LYS A 4 10.54 13.22 13.68
N ASP A 5 10.87 13.51 12.41
CA ASP A 5 11.71 14.66 12.02
C ASP A 5 11.16 16.00 12.56
N LEU A 6 9.85 16.21 12.48
CA LEU A 6 9.22 17.44 12.99
C LEU A 6 9.26 17.54 14.52
N ILE A 7 9.11 16.41 15.22
CA ILE A 7 9.22 16.34 16.68
C ILE A 7 10.67 16.64 17.11
N GLU A 8 11.66 15.98 16.49
CA GLU A 8 13.08 16.16 16.77
C GLU A 8 13.53 17.61 16.53
N ARG A 9 12.97 18.26 15.51
CA ARG A 9 13.18 19.69 15.23
C ARG A 9 12.33 20.63 16.11
N ARG A 10 11.56 20.11 17.05
CA ARG A 10 10.70 20.86 17.97
C ARG A 10 9.59 21.69 17.29
N PHE A 11 9.21 21.37 16.06
CA PHE A 11 8.04 21.99 15.40
C PHE A 11 6.72 21.44 15.95
N ILE A 12 6.74 20.22 16.52
CA ILE A 12 5.57 19.58 17.13
C ILE A 12 5.92 19.16 18.54
N ARG A 13 5.04 19.50 19.48
CA ARG A 13 5.13 19.10 20.91
C ARG A 13 4.02 18.11 21.20
N LEU A 14 4.36 16.82 21.29
CA LEU A 14 3.37 15.76 21.48
C LEU A 14 2.58 15.88 22.80
N ALA A 15 3.17 16.50 23.84
CA ALA A 15 2.51 16.73 25.12
C ALA A 15 1.25 17.63 25.03
N GLU A 16 1.09 18.39 23.95
CA GLU A 16 -0.05 19.27 23.73
C GLU A 16 -1.26 18.56 23.11
N PHE A 17 -1.10 17.34 22.60
CA PHE A 17 -2.15 16.58 21.93
C PHE A 17 -2.86 15.62 22.90
N ARG A 18 -4.17 15.55 22.81
CA ARG A 18 -5.02 14.66 23.62
C ARG A 18 -5.66 13.55 22.81
N THR A 19 -5.46 13.55 21.50
CA THR A 19 -5.97 12.51 20.60
C THR A 19 -4.89 12.08 19.64
N ILE A 20 -4.75 10.78 19.46
CA ILE A 20 -3.89 10.19 18.43
C ILE A 20 -4.70 9.17 17.61
N VAL A 21 -4.47 9.20 16.30
CA VAL A 21 -5.02 8.24 15.36
C VAL A 21 -3.89 7.47 14.72
N LEU A 22 -3.88 6.15 14.89
CA LEU A 22 -2.99 5.21 14.20
C LEU A 22 -3.83 4.53 13.13
N ASP A 23 -3.66 4.95 11.89
CA ASP A 23 -4.36 4.37 10.74
C ASP A 23 -3.43 3.42 9.97
N GLU A 24 -3.99 2.34 9.41
CA GLU A 24 -3.22 1.26 8.77
C GLU A 24 -2.08 0.74 9.68
N ALA A 25 -2.35 0.51 10.96
CA ALA A 25 -1.33 0.18 11.96
C ALA A 25 -0.65 -1.18 11.70
N ASP A 26 -1.39 -2.17 11.16
CA ASP A 26 -0.83 -3.45 10.69
C ASP A 26 0.26 -3.21 9.64
N ARG A 27 0.05 -2.27 8.80
CA ARG A 27 0.94 -1.88 7.74
C ARG A 27 2.17 -1.11 8.23
N MET A 28 1.97 -0.24 9.23
CA MET A 28 3.10 0.44 9.89
C MET A 28 4.03 -0.60 10.55
N LEU A 29 3.47 -1.66 11.10
CA LEU A 29 4.21 -2.78 11.68
C LEU A 29 5.02 -3.54 10.60
N ASP A 30 4.37 -3.93 9.50
CA ASP A 30 5.03 -4.62 8.36
C ASP A 30 6.18 -3.82 7.77
N MET A 31 6.10 -2.51 7.81
CA MET A 31 7.16 -1.59 7.36
C MET A 31 8.27 -1.38 8.39
N GLY A 32 8.19 -1.99 9.57
CA GLY A 32 9.17 -1.86 10.63
C GLY A 32 9.11 -0.55 11.42
N PHE A 33 7.99 0.19 11.35
CA PHE A 33 7.83 1.46 12.08
C PHE A 33 7.45 1.32 13.55
N ILE A 34 7.55 0.12 14.11
CA ILE A 34 7.21 -0.15 15.52
C ILE A 34 7.93 0.78 16.49
N ASN A 35 9.24 1.02 16.29
CA ASN A 35 10.04 1.89 17.15
C ASN A 35 9.64 3.37 17.00
N ASP A 36 9.27 3.80 15.79
CA ASP A 36 8.76 5.16 15.59
C ASP A 36 7.37 5.34 16.21
N MET A 37 6.52 4.32 16.17
CA MET A 37 5.21 4.31 16.86
C MET A 37 5.42 4.43 18.37
N ARG A 38 6.29 3.62 18.97
CA ARG A 38 6.63 3.69 20.40
C ARG A 38 7.20 5.05 20.80
N PHE A 39 8.08 5.61 19.97
CA PHE A 39 8.64 6.95 20.21
C PHE A 39 7.54 8.02 20.27
N VAL A 40 6.58 8.00 19.33
CA VAL A 40 5.45 8.94 19.33
C VAL A 40 4.55 8.72 20.53
N MET A 41 4.19 7.47 20.83
CA MET A 41 3.31 7.12 21.94
C MET A 41 3.92 7.52 23.29
N ALA A 42 5.22 7.36 23.48
CA ALA A 42 5.94 7.74 24.70
C ALA A 42 5.97 9.27 24.92
N GLY A 43 5.96 10.07 23.85
CA GLY A 43 5.91 11.53 23.94
C GLY A 43 4.51 12.11 24.19
N MET A 44 3.46 11.30 24.08
CA MET A 44 2.07 11.72 24.29
C MET A 44 1.69 11.69 25.78
N PRO A 45 0.71 12.51 26.21
CA PRO A 45 0.14 12.40 27.55
C PRO A 45 -0.45 11.01 27.80
N LYS A 46 -0.41 10.56 29.08
CA LYS A 46 -1.06 9.30 29.48
C LYS A 46 -2.57 9.36 29.31
N GLU A 47 -3.16 10.46 29.73
CA GLU A 47 -4.60 10.75 29.53
C GLU A 47 -4.83 11.28 28.12
N ARG A 48 -5.20 10.40 27.21
CA ARG A 48 -5.46 10.69 25.81
C ARG A 48 -6.50 9.76 25.22
N GLN A 49 -7.14 10.19 24.15
CA GLN A 49 -7.90 9.31 23.27
C GLN A 49 -6.96 8.67 22.23
N THR A 50 -7.00 7.36 22.11
CA THR A 50 -6.24 6.63 21.08
C THR A 50 -7.22 5.90 20.17
N LEU A 51 -7.18 6.20 18.88
CA LEU A 51 -7.93 5.51 17.84
C LEU A 51 -6.93 4.66 17.03
N PHE A 52 -7.25 3.38 16.88
CA PHE A 52 -6.35 2.41 16.25
C PHE A 52 -7.11 1.68 15.15
N PHE A 53 -6.70 1.86 13.91
CA PHE A 53 -7.30 1.22 12.75
C PHE A 53 -6.31 0.26 12.09
N ALA A 54 -6.77 -0.96 11.79
CA ALA A 54 -6.01 -1.97 11.09
C ALA A 54 -6.97 -2.83 10.24
N ALA A 55 -6.54 -3.22 9.05
CA ALA A 55 -7.30 -4.11 8.18
C ALA A 55 -7.19 -5.57 8.66
N THR A 56 -6.03 -5.94 9.24
CA THR A 56 -5.76 -7.28 9.74
C THR A 56 -5.34 -7.24 11.20
N ILE A 57 -5.80 -8.24 11.97
CA ILE A 57 -5.43 -8.41 13.38
C ILE A 57 -4.56 -9.65 13.51
N SER A 58 -3.25 -9.45 13.45
CA SER A 58 -2.25 -10.48 13.79
C SER A 58 -1.93 -10.45 15.29
N ARG A 59 -1.20 -11.46 15.78
CA ARG A 59 -0.69 -11.46 17.17
C ARG A 59 0.13 -10.21 17.50
N ASP A 60 0.93 -9.75 16.56
CA ASP A 60 1.79 -8.58 16.78
C ASP A 60 0.95 -7.30 16.87
N ILE A 61 -0.13 -7.21 16.09
CA ILE A 61 -1.09 -6.10 16.19
C ILE A 61 -1.84 -6.17 17.52
N ASP A 62 -2.27 -7.34 17.97
CA ASP A 62 -2.87 -7.47 19.30
C ASP A 62 -1.92 -7.01 20.41
N ASN A 63 -0.63 -7.37 20.34
CA ASN A 63 0.39 -6.91 21.28
C ASN A 63 0.51 -5.39 21.30
N LEU A 64 0.48 -4.73 20.11
CA LEU A 64 0.50 -3.28 20.02
C LEU A 64 -0.77 -2.63 20.60
N ILE A 65 -1.92 -3.25 20.38
CA ILE A 65 -3.17 -2.78 20.98
C ILE A 65 -3.07 -2.79 22.49
N TYR A 66 -2.56 -3.86 23.10
CA TYR A 66 -2.35 -3.94 24.56
C TYR A 66 -1.29 -2.94 25.06
N GLU A 67 -0.25 -2.67 24.25
CA GLU A 67 0.81 -1.73 24.61
C GLU A 67 0.35 -0.26 24.56
N PHE A 68 -0.48 0.10 23.59
CA PHE A 68 -0.81 1.49 23.29
C PHE A 68 -2.17 1.95 23.81
N LEU A 69 -3.11 1.04 24.02
CA LEU A 69 -4.48 1.35 24.41
C LEU A 69 -4.79 0.81 25.81
N HIS A 70 -5.60 1.55 26.54
CA HIS A 70 -6.12 1.14 27.84
C HIS A 70 -7.60 0.79 27.70
N GLN A 71 -7.98 -0.45 28.00
CA GLN A 71 -9.35 -0.97 27.92
C GLN A 71 -10.10 -0.53 26.61
N PRO A 72 -9.55 -0.83 25.42
CA PRO A 72 -10.14 -0.37 24.18
C PRO A 72 -11.49 -1.04 23.90
N VAL A 73 -12.43 -0.26 23.36
CA VAL A 73 -13.60 -0.82 22.69
C VAL A 73 -13.19 -1.35 21.33
N ARG A 74 -13.43 -2.62 21.06
CA ARG A 74 -13.11 -3.26 19.78
C ARG A 74 -14.35 -3.29 18.89
N ILE A 75 -14.23 -2.73 17.70
CA ILE A 75 -15.27 -2.74 16.68
C ILE A 75 -14.70 -3.47 15.46
N SER A 76 -15.33 -4.55 15.03
CA SER A 76 -14.96 -5.27 13.81
C SER A 76 -16.08 -5.16 12.79
N VAL A 77 -15.73 -4.66 11.60
CA VAL A 77 -16.64 -4.56 10.46
C VAL A 77 -16.33 -5.60 9.37
N LYS A 78 -15.45 -6.57 9.71
CA LYS A 78 -15.06 -7.63 8.79
C LYS A 78 -16.23 -8.57 8.56
N THR A 79 -16.77 -8.58 7.35
CA THR A 79 -17.89 -9.44 6.96
C THR A 79 -17.43 -10.68 6.17
N ARG A 80 -16.31 -10.59 5.43
CA ARG A 80 -15.72 -11.69 4.65
C ARG A 80 -14.21 -11.46 4.44
N ASP A 81 -13.46 -12.54 4.23
CA ASP A 81 -12.01 -12.47 3.99
C ASP A 81 -11.64 -11.96 2.60
N THR A 82 -12.46 -12.24 1.61
CA THR A 82 -12.26 -11.82 0.21
C THR A 82 -13.60 -11.43 -0.39
N ALA A 83 -13.61 -10.43 -1.26
CA ALA A 83 -14.80 -10.09 -2.03
C ALA A 83 -15.19 -11.30 -2.91
N SER A 84 -16.46 -11.68 -2.89
CA SER A 84 -16.98 -12.85 -3.66
C SER A 84 -16.78 -12.73 -5.17
N ASN A 85 -16.48 -11.53 -5.66
CA ASN A 85 -16.33 -11.23 -7.07
C ASN A 85 -14.86 -11.19 -7.53
N VAL A 86 -13.91 -11.62 -6.68
CA VAL A 86 -12.48 -11.66 -7.03
C VAL A 86 -12.08 -13.10 -7.33
N GLU A 87 -11.83 -13.40 -8.59
CA GLU A 87 -11.23 -14.66 -9.00
C GLU A 87 -9.73 -14.64 -8.67
N GLN A 88 -9.23 -15.75 -8.13
CA GLN A 88 -7.83 -15.90 -7.77
C GLN A 88 -7.24 -17.11 -8.48
N ASP A 89 -6.10 -16.92 -9.14
CA ASP A 89 -5.40 -17.98 -9.84
C ASP A 89 -3.88 -17.91 -9.59
N VAL A 90 -3.21 -19.06 -9.71
CA VAL A 90 -1.77 -19.19 -9.55
C VAL A 90 -1.16 -19.76 -10.83
N ILE A 91 -0.34 -18.93 -11.50
CA ILE A 91 0.34 -19.34 -12.71
C ILE A 91 1.74 -19.85 -12.37
N ARG A 92 1.96 -21.13 -12.57
CA ARG A 92 3.26 -21.78 -12.39
C ARG A 92 4.11 -21.57 -13.63
N ILE A 93 5.23 -20.86 -13.49
CA ILE A 93 6.10 -20.50 -14.64
C ILE A 93 6.95 -21.65 -15.15
N GLY A 94 7.16 -22.73 -14.37
CA GLY A 94 7.85 -23.95 -14.82
C GLY A 94 9.24 -23.72 -15.43
N GLY A 95 10.02 -22.75 -14.90
CA GLY A 95 11.35 -22.39 -15.41
C GLY A 95 11.33 -21.38 -16.58
N LYS A 96 10.17 -20.98 -17.08
CA LYS A 96 10.05 -19.92 -18.09
C LYS A 96 10.38 -18.55 -17.50
N ASP A 97 10.76 -17.59 -18.34
CA ASP A 97 10.93 -16.21 -17.91
C ASP A 97 9.60 -15.59 -17.49
N LYS A 98 9.58 -14.95 -16.33
CA LYS A 98 8.36 -14.32 -15.79
C LYS A 98 7.77 -13.23 -16.69
N LEU A 99 8.64 -12.49 -17.38
CA LEU A 99 8.24 -11.42 -18.26
C LEU A 99 7.53 -11.98 -19.51
N GLU A 100 8.05 -13.08 -20.07
CA GLU A 100 7.43 -13.74 -21.21
C GLU A 100 6.06 -14.34 -20.84
N VAL A 101 5.96 -14.96 -19.67
CA VAL A 101 4.67 -15.48 -19.18
C VAL A 101 3.66 -14.33 -18.98
N LEU A 102 4.08 -13.22 -18.38
CA LEU A 102 3.22 -12.04 -18.22
C LEU A 102 2.79 -11.46 -19.58
N TYR A 103 3.74 -11.37 -20.51
CA TYR A 103 3.49 -10.88 -21.87
C TYR A 103 2.45 -11.75 -22.60
N ASP A 104 2.63 -13.06 -22.56
CA ASP A 104 1.68 -14.03 -23.16
C ASP A 104 0.28 -13.91 -22.56
N LEU A 105 0.18 -13.68 -21.24
CA LEU A 105 -1.09 -13.47 -20.56
C LEU A 105 -1.78 -12.20 -21.06
N LEU A 106 -1.05 -11.10 -21.10
CA LEU A 106 -1.56 -9.80 -21.51
C LEU A 106 -2.04 -9.81 -22.98
N LEU A 107 -1.39 -10.62 -23.84
CA LEU A 107 -1.79 -10.76 -25.25
C LEU A 107 -3.03 -11.63 -25.44
N LYS A 108 -3.15 -12.71 -24.65
CA LYS A 108 -4.18 -13.73 -24.87
C LYS A 108 -5.57 -13.36 -24.31
N LYS A 109 -5.64 -12.47 -23.37
CA LYS A 109 -6.90 -12.14 -22.69
C LYS A 109 -7.38 -10.75 -23.07
N SER A 110 -8.35 -10.69 -23.97
CA SER A 110 -9.06 -9.46 -24.35
C SER A 110 -9.76 -8.76 -23.16
N GLU A 111 -9.97 -9.48 -22.07
CA GLU A 111 -10.57 -9.02 -20.81
C GLU A 111 -9.65 -8.12 -19.97
N PHE A 112 -8.35 -8.13 -20.24
CA PHE A 112 -7.34 -7.33 -19.49
C PHE A 112 -7.40 -5.86 -19.91
N SER A 113 -8.47 -5.19 -19.53
CA SER A 113 -8.71 -3.79 -19.91
C SER A 113 -7.94 -2.80 -19.01
N LYS A 114 -7.87 -3.08 -17.70
CA LYS A 114 -7.23 -2.24 -16.70
C LYS A 114 -6.48 -3.13 -15.69
N VAL A 115 -5.17 -3.21 -15.84
CA VAL A 115 -4.32 -4.19 -15.13
C VAL A 115 -3.39 -3.48 -14.15
N LEU A 116 -3.42 -3.92 -12.88
CA LEU A 116 -2.50 -3.45 -11.85
C LEU A 116 -1.47 -4.56 -11.55
N VAL A 117 -0.21 -4.29 -11.82
CA VAL A 117 0.90 -5.25 -11.60
C VAL A 117 1.72 -4.82 -10.40
N PHE A 118 1.86 -5.70 -9.41
CA PHE A 118 2.69 -5.45 -8.24
C PHE A 118 4.11 -5.99 -8.41
N GLY A 119 5.10 -5.16 -8.07
CA GLY A 119 6.51 -5.53 -8.08
C GLY A 119 7.19 -5.22 -6.75
N ARG A 120 8.15 -6.07 -6.37
CA ARG A 120 8.83 -6.00 -5.06
C ARG A 120 9.76 -4.79 -4.90
N THR A 121 10.36 -4.30 -5.99
CA THR A 121 11.37 -3.24 -5.93
C THR A 121 11.05 -2.09 -6.89
N LYS A 122 11.41 -0.88 -6.48
CA LYS A 122 11.25 0.34 -7.30
C LYS A 122 11.92 0.24 -8.68
N HIS A 123 13.11 -0.34 -8.73
CA HIS A 123 13.86 -0.53 -9.99
C HIS A 123 13.23 -1.61 -10.87
N GLY A 124 12.74 -2.70 -10.28
CA GLY A 124 12.03 -3.76 -10.99
C GLY A 124 10.73 -3.25 -11.61
N VAL A 125 9.95 -2.47 -10.85
CA VAL A 125 8.70 -1.84 -11.31
C VAL A 125 8.94 -0.89 -12.48
N GLU A 126 9.94 -0.01 -12.37
CA GLU A 126 10.29 0.91 -13.46
C GLU A 126 10.73 0.17 -14.72
N ARG A 127 11.65 -0.80 -14.56
CA ARG A 127 12.14 -1.62 -15.68
C ARG A 127 11.02 -2.42 -16.35
N LEU A 128 10.12 -3.01 -15.56
CA LEU A 128 8.98 -3.77 -16.09
C LEU A 128 8.06 -2.89 -16.93
N SER A 129 7.66 -1.71 -16.39
CA SER A 129 6.81 -0.76 -17.11
C SER A 129 7.46 -0.33 -18.44
N GLN A 130 8.75 0.04 -18.44
CA GLN A 130 9.47 0.41 -19.65
C GLN A 130 9.55 -0.75 -20.67
N THR A 131 9.72 -1.99 -20.20
CA THR A 131 9.77 -3.15 -21.08
C THR A 131 8.40 -3.42 -21.70
N LEU A 132 7.32 -3.32 -20.92
CA LEU A 132 5.95 -3.45 -21.45
C LEU A 132 5.65 -2.35 -22.49
N THR A 133 6.09 -1.12 -22.24
CA THR A 133 5.92 -0.02 -23.19
C THR A 133 6.67 -0.26 -24.50
N ARG A 134 7.91 -0.76 -24.45
CA ARG A 134 8.67 -1.13 -25.65
C ARG A 134 8.01 -2.26 -26.44
N ARG A 135 7.24 -3.12 -25.78
CA ARG A 135 6.47 -4.22 -26.39
C ARG A 135 5.06 -3.79 -26.87
N GLY A 136 4.76 -2.49 -26.82
CA GLY A 136 3.53 -1.92 -27.38
C GLY A 136 2.37 -1.75 -26.41
N PHE A 137 2.53 -2.09 -25.13
CA PHE A 137 1.50 -1.84 -24.13
C PHE A 137 1.53 -0.38 -23.64
N LYS A 138 0.39 0.18 -23.35
CA LYS A 138 0.27 1.46 -22.65
C LYS A 138 0.48 1.25 -21.16
N SER A 139 1.71 1.41 -20.70
CA SER A 139 2.11 1.14 -19.31
C SER A 139 2.79 2.33 -18.65
N GLU A 140 2.52 2.54 -17.37
CA GLU A 140 3.20 3.48 -16.48
C GLU A 140 3.57 2.82 -15.16
N SER A 141 4.50 3.43 -14.42
CA SER A 141 4.93 2.91 -13.12
C SER A 141 4.69 3.89 -11.97
N ILE A 142 4.41 3.36 -10.78
CA ILE A 142 4.35 4.13 -9.52
C ILE A 142 5.26 3.49 -8.46
N HIS A 143 6.22 4.26 -7.95
CA HIS A 143 7.13 3.83 -6.88
C HIS A 143 7.74 5.03 -6.14
N GLY A 144 8.42 4.78 -5.02
CA GLY A 144 8.90 5.81 -4.11
C GLY A 144 9.93 6.80 -4.68
N ASN A 145 10.61 6.48 -5.79
CA ASN A 145 11.55 7.41 -6.44
C ASN A 145 10.87 8.38 -7.41
N LYS A 146 9.59 8.21 -7.74
CA LYS A 146 8.85 9.18 -8.56
C LYS A 146 8.35 10.35 -7.73
N THR A 147 8.39 11.54 -8.30
CA THR A 147 7.80 12.74 -7.67
C THR A 147 6.31 12.57 -7.46
N GLN A 148 5.73 13.30 -6.52
CA GLN A 148 4.30 13.25 -6.26
C GLN A 148 3.47 13.61 -7.50
N SER A 149 3.90 14.61 -8.27
CA SER A 149 3.24 15.00 -9.53
C SER A 149 3.27 13.89 -10.58
N SER A 150 4.42 13.20 -10.75
CA SER A 150 4.52 12.06 -11.67
C SER A 150 3.63 10.89 -11.25
N ARG A 151 3.55 10.61 -9.95
CA ARG A 151 2.66 9.57 -9.41
C ARG A 151 1.20 9.90 -9.65
N GLN A 152 0.81 11.15 -9.40
CA GLN A 152 -0.56 11.64 -9.63
C GLN A 152 -0.94 11.56 -11.12
N LYS A 153 -0.01 11.93 -12.01
CA LYS A 153 -0.20 11.84 -13.46
C LYS A 153 -0.42 10.39 -13.91
N ALA A 154 0.45 9.46 -13.49
CA ALA A 154 0.31 8.04 -13.84
C ALA A 154 -1.02 7.46 -13.33
N LEU A 155 -1.41 7.80 -12.10
CA LEU A 155 -2.68 7.39 -11.53
C LEU A 155 -3.88 7.95 -12.31
N SER A 156 -3.86 9.25 -12.65
CA SER A 156 -4.91 9.88 -13.46
C SER A 156 -5.03 9.21 -14.84
N MET A 157 -3.90 8.94 -15.50
CA MET A 157 -3.89 8.25 -16.80
C MET A 157 -4.49 6.84 -16.68
N PHE A 158 -4.21 6.12 -15.60
CA PHE A 158 -4.75 4.79 -15.36
C PHE A 158 -6.25 4.83 -15.02
N LYS A 159 -6.69 5.74 -14.15
CA LYS A 159 -8.12 5.94 -13.82
C LYS A 159 -8.94 6.25 -15.07
N ASN A 160 -8.43 7.09 -15.94
CA ASN A 160 -9.11 7.51 -17.19
C ASN A 160 -8.87 6.55 -18.37
N SER A 161 -8.30 5.37 -18.14
CA SER A 161 -8.02 4.35 -19.16
C SER A 161 -7.13 4.84 -20.33
N HIS A 162 -6.33 5.88 -20.11
CA HIS A 162 -5.32 6.33 -21.08
C HIS A 162 -4.13 5.37 -21.13
N ILE A 163 -3.87 4.65 -20.03
CA ILE A 163 -2.96 3.52 -19.97
C ILE A 163 -3.72 2.28 -19.51
N GLN A 164 -3.29 1.12 -20.02
CA GLN A 164 -3.87 -0.17 -19.72
C GLN A 164 -3.25 -0.80 -18.46
N ILE A 165 -1.94 -0.62 -18.26
CA ILE A 165 -1.18 -1.30 -17.24
C ILE A 165 -0.53 -0.27 -16.30
N LEU A 166 -0.80 -0.41 -15.00
CA LEU A 166 -0.10 0.32 -13.96
C LEU A 166 0.79 -0.65 -13.19
N VAL A 167 2.11 -0.44 -13.22
CA VAL A 167 3.07 -1.24 -12.46
C VAL A 167 3.46 -0.50 -11.19
N ALA A 168 3.23 -1.08 -10.03
CA ALA A 168 3.39 -0.41 -8.75
C ALA A 168 4.16 -1.25 -7.72
N THR A 169 4.87 -0.58 -6.80
CA THR A 169 5.29 -1.24 -5.56
C THR A 169 4.15 -1.24 -4.57
N ASP A 170 4.06 -2.24 -3.70
CA ASP A 170 3.01 -2.34 -2.66
C ASP A 170 2.86 -1.04 -1.86
N VAL A 171 3.98 -0.45 -1.46
CA VAL A 171 3.99 0.81 -0.71
C VAL A 171 3.40 1.97 -1.51
N ALA A 172 3.68 2.05 -2.80
CA ALA A 172 3.25 3.16 -3.65
C ALA A 172 1.80 3.02 -4.14
N ALA A 173 1.30 1.79 -4.23
CA ALA A 173 -0.09 1.50 -4.61
C ALA A 173 -1.08 1.64 -3.45
N ARG A 174 -0.58 1.81 -2.26
CA ARG A 174 -1.38 1.92 -1.04
C ARG A 174 -2.29 3.15 -1.04
N GLY A 175 -3.54 2.95 -0.60
CA GLY A 175 -4.55 4.01 -0.58
C GLY A 175 -4.98 4.49 -1.96
N LEU A 176 -4.61 3.78 -3.02
CA LEU A 176 -5.13 4.04 -4.35
C LEU A 176 -6.54 3.47 -4.45
N ASP A 177 -7.53 4.35 -4.40
CA ASP A 177 -8.90 3.99 -4.75
C ASP A 177 -9.03 4.03 -6.28
N ILE A 178 -9.05 2.85 -6.90
CA ILE A 178 -9.13 2.69 -8.36
C ILE A 178 -10.31 1.77 -8.67
N ALA A 179 -11.35 2.34 -9.25
CA ALA A 179 -12.49 1.58 -9.74
C ALA A 179 -12.12 0.82 -11.03
N ASP A 180 -12.88 -0.24 -11.30
CA ASP A 180 -12.86 -1.00 -12.56
C ASP A 180 -11.49 -1.61 -12.93
N VAL A 181 -10.69 -1.97 -11.93
CA VAL A 181 -9.50 -2.79 -12.15
C VAL A 181 -9.96 -4.19 -12.54
N SER A 182 -9.55 -4.65 -13.73
CA SER A 182 -9.95 -5.95 -14.24
C SER A 182 -9.07 -7.08 -13.70
N HIS A 183 -7.75 -6.82 -13.46
CA HIS A 183 -6.76 -7.81 -12.98
C HIS A 183 -5.68 -7.16 -12.13
#